data_fe69663e5321466c8fc6f40a16c1414c
#
_entry.id   fe69663e5321466c8fc6f40a16c1414c
#
_cell.length_a   1.000
_cell.length_b   1.000
_cell.length_c   1.000
_cell.angle_alpha   90.00
_cell.angle_beta   90.00
_cell.angle_gamma   90.00
#
_symmetry.space_group_name_H-M   'P 1'
#
loop_
_entity.id
_entity.type
_entity.pdbx_description
1 polymer ?
#
loop_
_entity_poly.entity_id
_entity_poly.type
_entity_poly.pdbx_seq_one_letter_code
_entity_poly.pdbx_strand_id
1 'polypeptide(L)'
;MQQVLIAGQWRDANSTESFQASNPATREPLANEYPVSTWEDCDAALTSAAEAAVGLRSITGAQIAEFLEAYATEIENNADAIVDMAHAETAYPKPTRLAGGELPRTTDQLRQAANAARTGNWSVPTIDTNAGIRSQYGAIGPVAVFGPNNFPLAFGSISGGDFASAIAAGNPVIAKANSSHPGTTELFARCAHQAAQSTGMPAGMVQLIYRTSHTDGERLVADARIGATGYTGSRHAGLQLKA
;
A
#
# COMPACT_ATOMS: atom_id res chain seq x y z
N MET A 1 14.48 -15.07 6.03
CA MET A 1 13.20 -14.35 6.27
C MET A 1 13.23 -13.07 5.48
N GLN A 2 12.12 -12.69 4.83
CA GLN A 2 12.04 -11.43 4.08
C GLN A 2 11.97 -10.23 5.02
N GLN A 3 12.33 -9.05 4.52
CA GLN A 3 12.42 -7.82 5.30
C GLN A 3 11.11 -7.00 5.23
N VAL A 4 10.82 -6.24 6.28
CA VAL A 4 9.79 -5.20 6.27
C VAL A 4 10.35 -3.90 5.69
N LEU A 5 9.50 -3.05 5.11
CA LEU A 5 9.86 -1.71 4.67
C LEU A 5 9.31 -0.69 5.67
N ILE A 6 10.18 -0.10 6.47
CA ILE A 6 9.80 0.89 7.49
C ILE A 6 10.78 2.06 7.42
N ALA A 7 10.26 3.28 7.51
CA ALA A 7 11.04 4.51 7.47
C ALA A 7 11.96 4.62 6.24
N GLY A 8 11.51 4.12 5.08
CA GLY A 8 12.28 4.12 3.83
C GLY A 8 13.46 3.15 3.83
N GLN A 9 13.47 2.16 4.72
CA GLN A 9 14.54 1.16 4.81
C GLN A 9 13.96 -0.26 4.85
N TRP A 10 14.57 -1.14 4.07
CA TRP A 10 14.37 -2.57 4.22
C TRP A 10 15.18 -3.05 5.43
N ARG A 11 14.51 -3.62 6.40
CA ARG A 11 15.13 -4.12 7.63
C ARG A 11 14.49 -5.41 8.10
N ASP A 12 15.17 -6.14 8.95
CA ASP A 12 14.60 -7.31 9.60
C ASP A 12 13.46 -6.87 10.55
N ALA A 13 12.40 -7.67 10.60
CA ALA A 13 11.32 -7.47 11.56
C ALA A 13 11.77 -7.82 12.99
N ASN A 14 11.10 -7.25 13.99
CA ASN A 14 11.34 -7.55 15.42
C ASN A 14 10.68 -8.89 15.83
N SER A 15 10.69 -9.90 14.97
CA SER A 15 10.02 -11.16 15.20
C SER A 15 10.94 -12.34 14.88
N THR A 16 10.79 -13.41 15.66
CA THR A 16 11.35 -14.75 15.35
C THR A 16 10.32 -15.65 14.68
N GLU A 17 9.04 -15.26 14.64
CA GLU A 17 7.98 -16.01 13.99
C GLU A 17 7.92 -15.69 12.50
N SER A 18 7.75 -16.73 11.69
CA SER A 18 7.60 -16.62 10.25
C SER A 18 6.42 -17.40 9.72
N PHE A 19 6.04 -17.12 8.49
CA PHE A 19 5.07 -17.90 7.72
C PHE A 19 5.50 -17.98 6.26
N GLN A 20 4.97 -18.95 5.54
CA GLN A 20 5.15 -19.13 4.11
C GLN A 20 3.79 -19.03 3.40
N ALA A 21 3.78 -18.50 2.19
CA ALA A 21 2.64 -18.67 1.31
C ALA A 21 2.65 -20.11 0.74
N SER A 22 1.49 -20.59 0.34
CA SER A 22 1.36 -21.90 -0.29
C SER A 22 0.94 -21.73 -1.74
N ASN A 23 1.48 -22.54 -2.63
CA ASN A 23 1.00 -22.64 -4.00
C ASN A 23 -0.34 -23.41 -4.01
N PRO A 24 -1.46 -22.80 -4.40
CA PRO A 24 -2.76 -23.47 -4.33
C PRO A 24 -2.93 -24.62 -5.34
N ALA A 25 -2.12 -24.64 -6.41
CA ALA A 25 -2.15 -25.73 -7.39
C ALA A 25 -1.46 -27.01 -6.88
N THR A 26 -0.33 -26.86 -6.17
CA THR A 26 0.42 -28.01 -5.63
C THR A 26 0.09 -28.28 -4.15
N ARG A 27 -0.44 -27.27 -3.44
CA ARG A 27 -0.68 -27.27 -1.98
C ARG A 27 0.59 -27.32 -1.14
N GLU A 28 1.73 -27.02 -1.74
CA GLU A 28 3.02 -27.00 -1.08
C GLU A 28 3.40 -25.57 -0.68
N PRO A 29 4.16 -25.40 0.41
CA PRO A 29 4.69 -24.08 0.78
C PRO A 29 5.67 -23.59 -0.28
N LEU A 30 5.66 -22.28 -0.52
CA LEU A 30 6.68 -21.60 -1.33
C LEU A 30 7.95 -21.38 -0.50
N ALA A 31 9.08 -21.23 -1.19
CA ALA A 31 10.39 -21.19 -0.52
C ALA A 31 10.61 -19.95 0.37
N ASN A 32 9.96 -18.84 0.07
CA ASN A 32 10.16 -17.59 0.81
C ASN A 32 9.45 -17.61 2.16
N GLU A 33 10.17 -17.18 3.20
CA GLU A 33 9.63 -16.98 4.54
C GLU A 33 9.43 -15.49 4.82
N TYR A 34 8.29 -15.15 5.39
CA TYR A 34 7.88 -13.79 5.73
C TYR A 34 7.69 -13.67 7.24
N PRO A 35 8.06 -12.54 7.85
CA PRO A 35 7.90 -12.37 9.29
C PRO A 35 6.42 -12.21 9.69
N VAL A 36 6.11 -12.60 10.91
CA VAL A 36 4.91 -12.11 11.60
C VAL A 36 5.29 -10.79 12.25
N SER A 37 4.89 -9.67 11.65
CA SER A 37 5.23 -8.33 12.18
C SER A 37 4.65 -8.13 13.56
N THR A 38 5.48 -7.69 14.50
CA THR A 38 5.09 -7.45 15.90
C THR A 38 4.49 -6.05 16.06
N TRP A 39 4.04 -5.76 17.30
CA TRP A 39 3.61 -4.40 17.63
C TRP A 39 4.74 -3.38 17.46
N GLU A 40 5.97 -3.74 17.81
CA GLU A 40 7.14 -2.86 17.65
C GLU A 40 7.36 -2.46 16.18
N ASP A 41 7.10 -3.38 15.23
CA ASP A 41 7.15 -3.07 13.80
C ASP A 41 6.01 -2.14 13.40
N CYS A 42 4.80 -2.41 13.90
CA CYS A 42 3.62 -1.55 13.66
C CYS A 42 3.84 -0.14 14.23
N ASP A 43 4.36 -0.02 15.46
CA ASP A 43 4.60 1.25 16.13
C ASP A 43 5.69 2.08 15.42
N ALA A 44 6.75 1.44 14.98
CA ALA A 44 7.79 2.08 14.18
C ALA A 44 7.24 2.58 12.82
N ALA A 45 6.39 1.78 12.15
CA ALA A 45 5.72 2.18 10.93
C ALA A 45 4.76 3.36 11.15
N LEU A 46 3.97 3.34 12.23
CA LEU A 46 3.08 4.43 12.62
C LEU A 46 3.84 5.73 12.90
N THR A 47 4.94 5.66 13.63
CA THR A 47 5.77 6.82 13.95
C THR A 47 6.33 7.45 12.69
N SER A 48 6.94 6.64 11.83
CA SER A 48 7.50 7.12 10.57
C SER A 48 6.43 7.64 9.60
N ALA A 49 5.24 7.02 9.56
CA ALA A 49 4.14 7.51 8.74
C ALA A 49 3.62 8.87 9.25
N ALA A 50 3.53 9.06 10.58
CA ALA A 50 3.13 10.35 11.15
C ALA A 50 4.13 11.46 10.81
N GLU A 51 5.43 11.17 10.86
CA GLU A 51 6.48 12.10 10.42
C GLU A 51 6.38 12.42 8.91
N ALA A 52 6.18 11.37 8.09
CA ALA A 52 5.99 11.54 6.64
C ALA A 52 4.75 12.38 6.31
N ALA A 53 3.65 12.24 7.07
CA ALA A 53 2.46 13.07 6.89
C ALA A 53 2.74 14.57 7.09
N VAL A 54 3.65 14.91 8.00
CA VAL A 54 4.12 16.31 8.16
C VAL A 54 4.94 16.75 6.96
N GLY A 55 5.88 15.93 6.48
CA GLY A 55 6.71 16.21 5.31
C GLY A 55 5.88 16.38 4.03
N LEU A 56 4.85 15.55 3.85
CA LEU A 56 3.96 15.60 2.67
C LEU A 56 3.17 16.92 2.54
N ARG A 57 3.01 17.69 3.61
CA ARG A 57 2.35 19.01 3.54
C ARG A 57 3.09 20.01 2.66
N SER A 58 4.40 19.81 2.46
CA SER A 58 5.23 20.66 1.59
C SER A 58 5.40 20.09 0.18
N ILE A 59 4.92 18.89 -0.09
CA ILE A 59 4.98 18.22 -1.38
C ILE A 59 3.78 18.67 -2.23
N THR A 60 4.05 19.09 -3.46
CA THR A 60 3.01 19.51 -4.40
C THR A 60 2.29 18.31 -5.02
N GLY A 61 1.05 18.51 -5.48
CA GLY A 61 0.32 17.50 -6.24
C GLY A 61 1.06 17.02 -7.50
N ALA A 62 1.87 17.88 -8.12
CA ALA A 62 2.71 17.53 -9.26
C ALA A 62 3.83 16.53 -8.86
N GLN A 63 4.48 16.73 -7.72
CA GLN A 63 5.50 15.80 -7.19
C GLN A 63 4.89 14.46 -6.78
N ILE A 64 3.70 14.47 -6.16
CA ILE A 64 2.94 13.22 -5.87
C ILE A 64 2.61 12.49 -7.17
N ALA A 65 2.19 13.21 -8.21
CA ALA A 65 1.89 12.62 -9.51
C ALA A 65 3.15 12.00 -10.16
N GLU A 66 4.30 12.66 -10.06
CA GLU A 66 5.59 12.13 -10.54
C GLU A 66 5.93 10.80 -9.85
N PHE A 67 5.76 10.71 -8.52
CA PHE A 67 5.93 9.47 -7.80
C PHE A 67 5.01 8.36 -8.31
N LEU A 68 3.71 8.64 -8.46
CA LEU A 68 2.73 7.64 -8.90
C LEU A 68 2.99 7.15 -10.34
N GLU A 69 3.44 8.03 -11.23
CA GLU A 69 3.85 7.68 -12.59
C GLU A 69 5.15 6.87 -12.62
N ALA A 70 6.14 7.25 -11.81
CA ALA A 70 7.37 6.49 -11.65
C ALA A 70 7.08 5.09 -11.11
N TYR A 71 6.20 4.98 -10.10
CA TYR A 71 5.79 3.70 -9.55
C TYR A 71 5.08 2.82 -10.59
N ALA A 72 4.17 3.37 -11.39
CA ALA A 72 3.53 2.63 -12.49
C ALA A 72 4.57 2.10 -13.49
N THR A 73 5.59 2.90 -13.80
CA THR A 73 6.69 2.52 -14.69
C THR A 73 7.56 1.41 -14.08
N GLU A 74 7.88 1.49 -12.78
CA GLU A 74 8.63 0.43 -12.09
C GLU A 74 7.85 -0.90 -12.07
N ILE A 75 6.53 -0.87 -11.91
CA ILE A 75 5.68 -2.07 -12.02
C ILE A 75 5.76 -2.67 -13.43
N GLU A 76 5.69 -1.86 -14.47
CA GLU A 76 5.78 -2.33 -15.86
C GLU A 76 7.17 -2.92 -16.17
N ASN A 77 8.24 -2.32 -15.66
CA ASN A 77 9.61 -2.83 -15.79
C ASN A 77 9.81 -4.18 -15.09
N ASN A 78 9.01 -4.48 -14.04
CA ASN A 78 9.08 -5.71 -13.26
C ASN A 78 7.88 -6.64 -13.51
N ALA A 79 7.13 -6.43 -14.60
CA ALA A 79 5.87 -7.10 -14.89
C ALA A 79 5.96 -8.63 -14.82
N ASP A 80 6.95 -9.22 -15.46
CA ASP A 80 7.12 -10.68 -15.51
C ASP A 80 7.35 -11.26 -14.13
N ALA A 81 8.22 -10.65 -13.32
CA ALA A 81 8.50 -11.12 -11.96
C ALA A 81 7.26 -11.03 -11.05
N ILE A 82 6.49 -9.94 -11.17
CA ILE A 82 5.24 -9.73 -10.40
C ILE A 82 4.20 -10.77 -10.82
N VAL A 83 4.01 -10.98 -12.11
CA VAL A 83 3.04 -11.96 -12.65
C VAL A 83 3.43 -13.38 -12.28
N ASP A 84 4.71 -13.72 -12.32
CA ASP A 84 5.22 -15.05 -11.97
C ASP A 84 5.01 -15.35 -10.48
N MET A 85 5.33 -14.39 -9.62
CA MET A 85 5.11 -14.52 -8.17
C MET A 85 3.61 -14.63 -7.85
N ALA A 86 2.79 -13.75 -8.42
CA ALA A 86 1.34 -13.79 -8.22
C ALA A 86 0.73 -15.10 -8.71
N HIS A 87 1.20 -15.65 -9.82
CA HIS A 87 0.79 -16.98 -10.28
C HIS A 87 1.18 -18.08 -9.29
N ALA A 88 2.40 -18.05 -8.78
CA ALA A 88 2.87 -19.03 -7.80
C ALA A 88 2.03 -19.00 -6.51
N GLU A 89 1.64 -17.81 -6.06
CA GLU A 89 0.87 -17.61 -4.82
C GLU A 89 -0.65 -17.79 -4.98
N THR A 90 -1.20 -17.73 -6.20
CA THR A 90 -2.67 -17.73 -6.42
C THR A 90 -3.16 -18.80 -7.39
N ALA A 91 -2.28 -19.38 -8.19
CA ALA A 91 -2.59 -20.23 -9.35
C ALA A 91 -3.46 -19.54 -10.43
N TYR A 92 -3.62 -18.22 -10.39
CA TYR A 92 -4.37 -17.49 -11.43
C TYR A 92 -3.64 -17.53 -12.77
N PRO A 93 -4.37 -17.63 -13.89
CA PRO A 93 -3.78 -17.67 -15.22
C PRO A 93 -2.96 -16.42 -15.54
N LYS A 94 -1.67 -16.59 -15.88
CA LYS A 94 -0.77 -15.48 -16.19
C LYS A 94 -1.29 -14.62 -17.36
N PRO A 95 -1.61 -15.17 -18.57
CA PRO A 95 -1.88 -14.34 -19.72
C PRO A 95 -3.16 -13.52 -19.61
N THR A 96 -4.23 -14.13 -19.10
CA THR A 96 -5.58 -13.55 -19.16
C THR A 96 -5.96 -12.79 -17.89
N ARG A 97 -5.62 -13.37 -16.72
CA ARG A 97 -6.02 -12.79 -15.43
C ARG A 97 -5.00 -11.82 -14.89
N LEU A 98 -3.72 -12.21 -14.85
CA LEU A 98 -2.69 -11.39 -14.22
C LEU A 98 -2.11 -10.36 -15.18
N ALA A 99 -1.38 -10.79 -16.23
CA ALA A 99 -0.72 -9.89 -17.18
C ALA A 99 -1.70 -9.11 -18.04
N GLY A 100 -2.77 -9.76 -18.54
CA GLY A 100 -3.73 -9.13 -19.43
C GLY A 100 -4.89 -8.41 -18.73
N GLY A 101 -5.12 -8.67 -17.45
CA GLY A 101 -6.25 -8.13 -16.70
C GLY A 101 -5.85 -7.22 -15.55
N GLU A 102 -5.28 -7.78 -14.50
CA GLU A 102 -5.01 -7.01 -13.28
C GLU A 102 -3.84 -6.06 -13.41
N LEU A 103 -2.73 -6.46 -14.04
CA LEU A 103 -1.53 -5.62 -14.13
C LEU A 103 -1.79 -4.29 -14.85
N PRO A 104 -2.39 -4.27 -16.05
CA PRO A 104 -2.74 -3.01 -16.73
C PRO A 104 -3.70 -2.15 -15.90
N ARG A 105 -4.66 -2.77 -15.23
CA ARG A 105 -5.58 -2.06 -14.33
C ARG A 105 -4.83 -1.41 -13.17
N THR A 106 -3.84 -2.10 -12.60
CA THR A 106 -3.03 -1.58 -11.49
C THR A 106 -2.29 -0.32 -11.90
N THR A 107 -1.58 -0.34 -13.02
CA THR A 107 -0.83 0.83 -13.50
C THR A 107 -1.73 1.96 -13.97
N ASP A 108 -2.90 1.64 -14.57
CA ASP A 108 -3.90 2.64 -14.94
C ASP A 108 -4.49 3.36 -13.72
N GLN A 109 -4.82 2.64 -12.63
CA GLN A 109 -5.28 3.25 -11.38
C GLN A 109 -4.24 4.22 -10.79
N LEU A 110 -2.95 3.88 -10.83
CA LEU A 110 -1.88 4.76 -10.38
C LEU A 110 -1.79 6.04 -11.24
N ARG A 111 -1.94 5.92 -12.56
CA ARG A 111 -1.94 7.06 -13.47
C ARG A 111 -3.18 7.94 -13.33
N GLN A 112 -4.36 7.34 -13.07
CA GLN A 112 -5.56 8.10 -12.74
C GLN A 112 -5.38 8.90 -11.43
N ALA A 113 -4.80 8.27 -10.40
CA ALA A 113 -4.46 8.91 -9.14
C ALA A 113 -3.42 10.03 -9.32
N ALA A 114 -2.40 9.82 -10.16
CA ALA A 114 -1.43 10.83 -10.54
C ALA A 114 -2.10 12.07 -11.17
N ASN A 115 -3.01 11.85 -12.11
CA ASN A 115 -3.76 12.93 -12.72
C ASN A 115 -4.63 13.68 -11.69
N ALA A 116 -5.29 12.97 -10.78
CA ALA A 116 -6.08 13.58 -9.71
C ALA A 116 -5.21 14.41 -8.76
N ALA A 117 -4.02 13.92 -8.38
CA ALA A 117 -3.06 14.67 -7.57
C ALA A 117 -2.58 15.94 -8.29
N ARG A 118 -2.18 15.83 -9.57
CA ARG A 118 -1.70 16.94 -10.40
C ARG A 118 -2.73 18.04 -10.57
N THR A 119 -3.99 17.68 -10.81
CA THR A 119 -5.07 18.65 -11.04
C THR A 119 -5.64 19.22 -9.75
N GLY A 120 -5.47 18.53 -8.61
CA GLY A 120 -6.04 18.90 -7.32
C GLY A 120 -7.57 18.78 -7.24
N ASN A 121 -8.24 18.26 -8.28
CA ASN A 121 -9.71 18.21 -8.36
C ASN A 121 -10.34 17.37 -7.26
N TRP A 122 -9.62 16.40 -6.70
CA TRP A 122 -10.07 15.57 -5.58
C TRP A 122 -10.39 16.41 -4.32
N SER A 123 -9.72 17.54 -4.14
CA SER A 123 -9.89 18.41 -2.96
C SER A 123 -11.16 19.25 -2.99
N VAL A 124 -11.91 19.27 -4.10
CA VAL A 124 -13.19 19.98 -4.29
C VAL A 124 -13.15 21.40 -3.72
N PRO A 125 -12.25 22.28 -4.19
CA PRO A 125 -12.12 23.63 -3.66
C PRO A 125 -13.42 24.41 -3.91
N THR A 126 -14.01 24.95 -2.86
CA THR A 126 -15.26 25.70 -2.90
C THR A 126 -15.03 27.12 -2.40
N ILE A 127 -15.50 28.13 -3.17
CA ILE A 127 -15.42 29.55 -2.82
C ILE A 127 -16.83 30.10 -2.80
N ASP A 128 -17.27 30.59 -1.63
CA ASP A 128 -18.50 31.36 -1.49
C ASP A 128 -18.10 32.84 -1.30
N THR A 129 -18.28 33.62 -2.36
CA THR A 129 -17.93 35.04 -2.37
C THR A 129 -18.91 35.88 -1.56
N ASN A 130 -20.16 35.44 -1.35
CA ASN A 130 -21.17 36.14 -0.58
C ASN A 130 -20.89 36.00 0.93
N ALA A 131 -20.58 34.79 1.37
CA ALA A 131 -20.22 34.54 2.76
C ALA A 131 -18.75 34.82 3.09
N GLY A 132 -17.89 35.01 2.09
CA GLY A 132 -16.44 35.25 2.26
C GLY A 132 -15.68 34.04 2.75
N ILE A 133 -16.19 32.83 2.53
CA ILE A 133 -15.59 31.58 3.01
C ILE A 133 -14.99 30.77 1.85
N ARG A 134 -13.99 29.96 2.20
CA ARG A 134 -13.36 28.98 1.31
C ARG A 134 -13.21 27.66 2.05
N SER A 135 -13.43 26.56 1.35
CA SER A 135 -13.24 25.21 1.89
C SER A 135 -12.61 24.29 0.85
N GLN A 136 -11.89 23.28 1.33
CA GLN A 136 -11.37 22.20 0.50
C GLN A 136 -11.12 20.97 1.38
N TYR A 137 -11.12 19.80 0.77
CA TYR A 137 -10.63 18.60 1.43
C TYR A 137 -9.09 18.58 1.47
N GLY A 138 -8.54 17.98 2.51
CA GLY A 138 -7.09 17.84 2.71
C GLY A 138 -6.70 16.44 3.16
N ALA A 139 -5.39 16.19 3.24
CA ALA A 139 -4.86 14.95 3.78
C ALA A 139 -5.31 14.74 5.25
N ILE A 140 -5.58 13.49 5.60
CA ILE A 140 -6.09 13.10 6.93
C ILE A 140 -5.05 12.39 7.80
N GLY A 141 -3.84 12.17 7.28
CA GLY A 141 -2.76 11.47 7.98
C GLY A 141 -2.54 10.04 7.49
N PRO A 142 -1.77 9.24 8.22
CA PRO A 142 -1.44 7.87 7.84
C PRO A 142 -2.66 7.01 7.55
N VAL A 143 -2.59 6.21 6.49
CA VAL A 143 -3.64 5.28 6.09
C VAL A 143 -3.12 3.85 6.18
N ALA A 144 -3.77 3.01 7.00
CA ALA A 144 -3.52 1.58 7.02
C ALA A 144 -4.33 0.91 5.89
N VAL A 145 -3.65 0.13 5.01
CA VAL A 145 -4.32 -0.51 3.87
C VAL A 145 -4.20 -2.02 3.94
N PHE A 146 -5.35 -2.70 3.84
CA PHE A 146 -5.49 -4.16 3.84
C PHE A 146 -6.10 -4.60 2.50
N GLY A 147 -5.32 -5.31 1.70
CA GLY A 147 -5.79 -5.87 0.42
C GLY A 147 -6.45 -7.24 0.55
N PRO A 148 -7.32 -7.64 -0.40
CA PRO A 148 -7.98 -8.94 -0.45
C PRO A 148 -7.04 -10.02 -1.01
N ASN A 149 -7.42 -11.29 -0.84
CA ASN A 149 -6.66 -12.40 -1.40
C ASN A 149 -6.98 -12.69 -2.88
N ASN A 150 -8.14 -12.27 -3.38
CA ASN A 150 -8.67 -12.64 -4.70
C ASN A 150 -8.35 -11.65 -5.83
N PHE A 151 -7.71 -10.53 -5.54
CA PHE A 151 -7.21 -9.55 -6.51
C PHE A 151 -5.81 -9.07 -6.09
N PRO A 152 -4.79 -9.92 -6.26
CA PRO A 152 -3.46 -9.68 -5.69
C PRO A 152 -2.75 -8.46 -6.26
N LEU A 153 -3.05 -8.05 -7.49
CA LEU A 153 -2.43 -6.90 -8.13
C LEU A 153 -3.29 -5.64 -8.00
N ALA A 154 -4.52 -5.69 -8.54
CA ALA A 154 -5.35 -4.49 -8.72
C ALA A 154 -5.99 -3.95 -7.42
N PHE A 155 -6.06 -4.76 -6.37
CA PHE A 155 -6.56 -4.39 -5.04
C PHE A 155 -5.56 -4.69 -3.92
N GLY A 156 -4.30 -4.96 -4.27
CA GLY A 156 -3.23 -5.16 -3.29
C GLY A 156 -3.09 -3.97 -2.34
N SER A 157 -2.65 -4.24 -1.12
CA SER A 157 -2.54 -3.21 -0.08
C SER A 157 -1.57 -2.08 -0.40
N ILE A 158 -0.62 -2.32 -1.31
CA ILE A 158 0.38 -1.34 -1.76
C ILE A 158 0.25 -0.97 -3.24
N SER A 159 -0.63 -1.63 -3.99
CA SER A 159 -0.77 -1.46 -5.44
C SER A 159 -2.18 -1.10 -5.89
N GLY A 160 -3.18 -1.29 -5.03
CA GLY A 160 -4.58 -1.12 -5.37
C GLY A 160 -5.08 0.32 -5.28
N GLY A 161 -6.38 0.49 -5.56
CA GLY A 161 -7.05 1.79 -5.55
C GLY A 161 -6.99 2.49 -4.20
N ASP A 162 -7.08 1.77 -3.09
CA ASP A 162 -7.00 2.34 -1.73
C ASP A 162 -5.63 2.99 -1.50
N PHE A 163 -4.54 2.31 -1.89
CA PHE A 163 -3.20 2.86 -1.86
C PHE A 163 -3.09 4.10 -2.76
N ALA A 164 -3.47 3.97 -4.03
CA ALA A 164 -3.34 5.03 -5.02
C ALA A 164 -4.10 6.30 -4.59
N SER A 165 -5.32 6.15 -4.07
CA SER A 165 -6.17 7.24 -3.60
C SER A 165 -5.59 7.92 -2.35
N ALA A 166 -5.10 7.13 -1.38
CA ALA A 166 -4.48 7.67 -0.18
C ALA A 166 -3.26 8.53 -0.51
N ILE A 167 -2.37 8.01 -1.35
CA ILE A 167 -1.16 8.74 -1.80
C ILE A 167 -1.53 9.98 -2.60
N ALA A 168 -2.47 9.90 -3.56
CA ALA A 168 -2.89 11.04 -4.37
C ALA A 168 -3.43 12.21 -3.52
N ALA A 169 -4.07 11.88 -2.40
CA ALA A 169 -4.56 12.85 -1.43
C ALA A 169 -3.51 13.32 -0.40
N GLY A 170 -2.24 12.94 -0.57
CA GLY A 170 -1.14 13.38 0.30
C GLY A 170 -1.04 12.63 1.63
N ASN A 171 -1.56 11.41 1.70
CA ASN A 171 -1.50 10.59 2.91
C ASN A 171 -0.41 9.50 2.77
N PRO A 172 0.46 9.29 3.77
CA PRO A 172 1.35 8.14 3.79
C PRO A 172 0.58 6.85 4.03
N VAL A 173 1.10 5.73 3.53
CA VAL A 173 0.45 4.43 3.61
C VAL A 173 1.30 3.42 4.37
N ILE A 174 0.67 2.72 5.30
CA ILE A 174 1.18 1.49 5.91
C ILE A 174 0.40 0.33 5.27
N ALA A 175 1.04 -0.35 4.32
CA ALA A 175 0.46 -1.50 3.66
C ALA A 175 0.70 -2.76 4.48
N LYS A 176 -0.37 -3.48 4.81
CA LYS A 176 -0.28 -4.80 5.42
C LYS A 176 -0.46 -5.87 4.35
N ALA A 177 0.60 -6.64 4.07
CA ALA A 177 0.56 -7.71 3.07
C ALA A 177 -0.53 -8.75 3.38
N ASN A 178 -1.23 -9.19 2.35
CA ASN A 178 -2.11 -10.35 2.48
C ASN A 178 -1.27 -11.62 2.62
N SER A 179 -1.62 -12.47 3.59
CA SER A 179 -0.84 -13.69 3.88
C SER A 179 -0.91 -14.75 2.78
N SER A 180 -1.84 -14.62 1.82
CA SER A 180 -1.94 -15.54 0.69
C SER A 180 -1.00 -15.20 -0.46
N HIS A 181 -0.56 -13.92 -0.56
CA HIS A 181 0.34 -13.45 -1.62
C HIS A 181 1.33 -12.39 -1.13
N PRO A 182 2.12 -12.70 -0.07
CA PRO A 182 3.06 -11.75 0.51
C PRO A 182 4.21 -11.39 -0.42
N GLY A 183 4.68 -12.32 -1.26
CA GLY A 183 5.75 -12.07 -2.22
C GLY A 183 5.34 -11.14 -3.35
N THR A 184 4.12 -11.28 -3.84
CA THR A 184 3.55 -10.32 -4.78
C THR A 184 3.53 -8.93 -4.18
N THR A 185 3.07 -8.80 -2.91
CA THR A 185 3.05 -7.51 -2.21
C THR A 185 4.44 -6.96 -1.99
N GLU A 186 5.43 -7.79 -1.67
CA GLU A 186 6.83 -7.39 -1.54
C GLU A 186 7.39 -6.80 -2.83
N LEU A 187 7.16 -7.45 -3.98
CA LEU A 187 7.63 -6.94 -5.28
C LEU A 187 7.04 -5.56 -5.59
N PHE A 188 5.75 -5.37 -5.33
CA PHE A 188 5.15 -4.03 -5.44
C PHE A 188 5.77 -3.02 -4.48
N ALA A 189 6.06 -3.41 -3.25
CA ALA A 189 6.72 -2.54 -2.28
C ALA A 189 8.12 -2.13 -2.72
N ARG A 190 8.87 -3.04 -3.36
CA ARG A 190 10.18 -2.73 -3.94
C ARG A 190 10.07 -1.70 -5.07
N CYS A 191 9.10 -1.86 -5.98
CA CYS A 191 8.82 -0.88 -7.02
C CYS A 191 8.42 0.48 -6.45
N ALA A 192 7.52 0.51 -5.46
CA ALA A 192 7.08 1.73 -4.80
C ALA A 192 8.23 2.44 -4.05
N HIS A 193 9.07 1.67 -3.36
CA HIS A 193 10.26 2.21 -2.67
C HIS A 193 11.27 2.81 -3.65
N GLN A 194 11.58 2.13 -4.75
CA GLN A 194 12.44 2.63 -5.81
C GLN A 194 11.90 3.95 -6.39
N ALA A 195 10.60 4.00 -6.69
CA ALA A 195 9.94 5.22 -7.16
C ALA A 195 9.99 6.35 -6.12
N ALA A 196 9.77 6.05 -4.83
CA ALA A 196 9.84 7.03 -3.76
C ALA A 196 11.24 7.64 -3.62
N GLN A 197 12.28 6.80 -3.72
CA GLN A 197 13.67 7.26 -3.69
C GLN A 197 14.01 8.14 -4.89
N SER A 198 13.65 7.72 -6.11
CA SER A 198 13.98 8.44 -7.34
C SER A 198 13.26 9.79 -7.45
N THR A 199 12.09 9.94 -6.82
CA THR A 199 11.28 11.17 -6.84
C THR A 199 11.42 12.01 -5.56
N GLY A 200 12.27 11.60 -4.62
CA GLY A 200 12.55 12.36 -3.40
C GLY A 200 11.39 12.45 -2.41
N MET A 201 10.54 11.42 -2.36
CA MET A 201 9.43 11.38 -1.42
C MET A 201 9.89 11.12 0.02
N PRO A 202 9.14 11.57 1.04
CA PRO A 202 9.46 11.30 2.45
C PRO A 202 9.60 9.82 2.74
N ALA A 203 10.62 9.44 3.52
CA ALA A 203 11.01 8.05 3.77
C ALA A 203 9.88 7.15 4.31
N GLY A 204 9.00 7.69 5.16
CA GLY A 204 7.86 6.96 5.74
C GLY A 204 6.58 7.02 4.89
N MET A 205 6.62 7.56 3.66
CA MET A 205 5.41 7.71 2.83
C MET A 205 4.83 6.35 2.42
N VAL A 206 5.69 5.38 2.12
CA VAL A 206 5.29 4.02 1.73
C VAL A 206 5.97 3.03 2.65
N GLN A 207 5.18 2.19 3.30
CA GLN A 207 5.68 1.19 4.23
C GLN A 207 4.99 -0.15 4.04
N LEU A 208 5.70 -1.23 4.35
CA LEU A 208 5.20 -2.60 4.26
C LEU A 208 5.44 -3.34 5.57
N ILE A 209 4.36 -3.85 6.15
CA ILE A 209 4.37 -4.87 7.18
C ILE A 209 3.68 -6.14 6.66
N TYR A 210 3.97 -7.28 7.27
CA TYR A 210 3.34 -8.54 6.89
C TYR A 210 2.20 -8.92 7.85
N ARG A 211 1.96 -10.24 7.99
CA ARG A 211 0.99 -10.74 8.96
C ARG A 211 1.27 -10.17 10.35
N THR A 212 0.22 -9.80 11.07
CA THR A 212 0.28 -9.43 12.49
C THR A 212 -0.59 -10.40 13.28
N SER A 213 -0.49 -10.40 14.61
CA SER A 213 -1.56 -10.92 15.46
C SER A 213 -2.87 -10.16 15.20
N HIS A 214 -4.02 -10.76 15.53
CA HIS A 214 -5.30 -10.04 15.41
C HIS A 214 -5.33 -8.81 16.33
N THR A 215 -4.83 -8.96 17.55
CA THR A 215 -4.73 -7.87 18.54
C THR A 215 -3.87 -6.71 18.04
N ASP A 216 -2.71 -6.99 17.42
CA ASP A 216 -1.87 -5.92 16.87
C ASP A 216 -2.50 -5.28 15.63
N GLY A 217 -3.23 -6.06 14.82
CA GLY A 217 -3.98 -5.53 13.69
C GLY A 217 -5.11 -4.58 14.13
N GLU A 218 -5.87 -4.95 15.15
CA GLU A 218 -6.90 -4.09 15.76
C GLU A 218 -6.27 -2.84 16.40
N ARG A 219 -5.18 -3.01 17.13
CA ARG A 219 -4.43 -1.91 17.73
C ARG A 219 -3.88 -0.94 16.69
N LEU A 220 -3.39 -1.45 15.55
CA LEU A 220 -2.89 -0.63 14.44
C LEU A 220 -3.97 0.31 13.89
N VAL A 221 -5.16 -0.21 13.62
CA VAL A 221 -6.25 0.59 13.04
C VAL A 221 -6.91 1.52 14.05
N ALA A 222 -6.83 1.21 15.34
CA ALA A 222 -7.35 2.03 16.42
C ALA A 222 -6.36 3.09 16.93
N ASP A 223 -5.10 3.08 16.45
CA ASP A 223 -4.08 4.03 16.91
C ASP A 223 -4.41 5.46 16.48
N ALA A 224 -4.26 6.40 17.40
CA ALA A 224 -4.61 7.81 17.17
C ALA A 224 -3.80 8.50 16.04
N ARG A 225 -2.69 7.91 15.60
CA ARG A 225 -1.91 8.38 14.44
C ARG A 225 -2.53 7.99 13.11
N ILE A 226 -3.43 7.00 13.07
CA ILE A 226 -4.13 6.57 11.84
C ILE A 226 -5.26 7.56 11.53
N GLY A 227 -5.22 8.13 10.33
CA GLY A 227 -6.28 8.99 9.81
C GLY A 227 -7.43 8.22 9.16
N ALA A 228 -7.11 7.06 8.56
CA ALA A 228 -8.10 6.15 7.96
C ALA A 228 -7.58 4.73 7.80
N THR A 229 -8.51 3.80 7.59
CA THR A 229 -8.21 2.43 7.19
C THR A 229 -8.92 2.11 5.87
N GLY A 230 -8.15 1.74 4.83
CA GLY A 230 -8.64 1.13 3.61
C GLY A 230 -8.69 -0.39 3.79
N TYR A 231 -9.86 -0.97 3.70
CA TYR A 231 -10.04 -2.40 3.86
C TYR A 231 -10.86 -3.00 2.70
N THR A 232 -10.25 -3.93 1.99
CA THR A 232 -10.93 -4.79 1.02
C THR A 232 -10.77 -6.25 1.44
N GLY A 233 -11.87 -6.94 1.68
CA GLY A 233 -11.83 -8.33 2.15
C GLY A 233 -13.19 -8.84 2.63
N SER A 234 -13.18 -9.82 3.55
CA SER A 234 -14.42 -10.40 4.08
C SER A 234 -15.17 -9.42 4.98
N ARG A 235 -16.51 -9.49 4.94
CA ARG A 235 -17.37 -8.70 5.84
C ARG A 235 -17.04 -8.97 7.32
N HIS A 236 -16.74 -10.22 7.67
CA HIS A 236 -16.43 -10.60 9.05
C HIS A 236 -15.21 -9.83 9.59
N ALA A 237 -14.08 -9.89 8.90
CA ALA A 237 -12.88 -9.19 9.34
C ALA A 237 -13.04 -7.65 9.28
N GLY A 238 -13.76 -7.12 8.28
CA GLY A 238 -14.03 -5.68 8.21
C GLY A 238 -14.89 -5.17 9.38
N LEU A 239 -15.83 -5.97 9.88
CA LEU A 239 -16.60 -5.62 11.07
C LEU A 239 -15.75 -5.65 12.34
N GLN A 240 -14.80 -6.58 12.46
CA GLN A 240 -13.87 -6.62 13.60
C GLN A 240 -12.94 -5.38 13.62
N LEU A 241 -12.42 -4.98 12.45
CA LEU A 241 -11.56 -3.79 12.37
C LEU A 241 -12.33 -2.46 12.59
N LYS A 242 -13.66 -2.47 12.48
CA LYS A 242 -14.52 -1.29 12.69
C LYS A 242 -14.93 -1.11 14.17
N ALA A 243 -14.93 -2.19 14.95
CA ALA A 243 -15.38 -2.19 16.34
C ALA A 243 -14.38 -1.48 17.26
#